data_28f8a2338783316d3f04adc639b1955b
#
_entry.id   28f8a2338783316d3f04adc639b1955b
#
_cell.length_a   1.000
_cell.length_b   1.000
_cell.length_c   1.000
_cell.angle_alpha   90.00
_cell.angle_beta   90.00
_cell.angle_gamma   90.00
#
_symmetry.space_group_name_H-M   'P 1'
#
loop_
_entity.id
_entity.type
_entity.pdbx_description
1 polymer ?
#
loop_
_entity_poly.entity_id
_entity_poly.type
_entity_poly.pdbx_seq_one_letter_code
_entity_poly.pdbx_strand_id
1 'polypeptide(L)'
;MGGMRAVALALLALLLLAGAGLFHNSPYTDVIGLAHALRSGDPEAALRWIHVPSLAASVVDILEETWIAHRTGDLARSPLAPWLRPFFRAAFSLARPLVQRQVEEEIREMVRRIALGTPDAPVHLPRWGGLPLTAAAVLARVRFEALPEGRIRLSVLGPSPPMRLVLARVEGRWVIVAVDRTWFRDVLARGLAPQTR
;
A
#
# COMPACT_ATOMS: atom_id res chain seq x y z
N MET A 1 -50.00 -13.26 -18.10
CA MET A 1 -49.18 -13.01 -16.87
C MET A 1 -47.75 -13.54 -16.95
N GLY A 2 -47.35 -14.38 -17.89
CA GLY A 2 -45.99 -14.92 -18.03
C GLY A 2 -44.92 -13.92 -18.51
N GLY A 3 -45.29 -13.02 -19.44
CA GLY A 3 -44.31 -12.11 -20.04
C GLY A 3 -43.69 -11.08 -19.07
N MET A 4 -44.49 -10.56 -18.13
CA MET A 4 -44.02 -9.56 -17.16
C MET A 4 -43.06 -10.16 -16.14
N ARG A 5 -43.21 -11.43 -15.77
CA ARG A 5 -42.28 -12.18 -14.92
C ARG A 5 -40.96 -12.47 -15.62
N ALA A 6 -41.01 -12.82 -16.90
CA ALA A 6 -39.79 -13.06 -17.70
C ALA A 6 -38.96 -11.76 -17.87
N VAL A 7 -39.63 -10.62 -18.13
CA VAL A 7 -38.96 -9.32 -18.23
C VAL A 7 -38.33 -8.91 -16.88
N ALA A 8 -39.04 -9.11 -15.77
CA ALA A 8 -38.51 -8.80 -14.44
C ALA A 8 -37.28 -9.67 -14.09
N LEU A 9 -37.29 -10.96 -14.40
CA LEU A 9 -36.17 -11.86 -14.21
C LEU A 9 -34.97 -11.49 -15.08
N ALA A 10 -35.23 -11.11 -16.36
CA ALA A 10 -34.16 -10.66 -17.26
C ALA A 10 -33.49 -9.37 -16.77
N LEU A 11 -34.30 -8.40 -16.31
CA LEU A 11 -33.76 -7.17 -15.70
C LEU A 11 -32.96 -7.43 -14.41
N LEU A 12 -33.47 -8.33 -13.57
CA LEU A 12 -32.72 -8.72 -12.33
C LEU A 12 -31.40 -9.41 -12.67
N ALA A 13 -31.42 -10.33 -13.66
CA ALA A 13 -30.20 -10.99 -14.13
C ALA A 13 -29.20 -9.99 -14.73
N LEU A 14 -29.68 -9.02 -15.52
CA LEU A 14 -28.84 -7.96 -16.08
C LEU A 14 -28.24 -7.05 -15.01
N LEU A 15 -29.01 -6.68 -13.98
CA LEU A 15 -28.55 -5.91 -12.84
C LEU A 15 -27.52 -6.68 -12.01
N LEU A 16 -27.73 -7.99 -11.82
CA LEU A 16 -26.76 -8.84 -11.12
C LEU A 16 -25.46 -9.00 -11.92
N LEU A 17 -25.55 -9.18 -13.25
CA LEU A 17 -24.37 -9.25 -14.13
C LEU A 17 -23.63 -7.92 -14.20
N ALA A 18 -24.33 -6.80 -14.31
CA ALA A 18 -23.73 -5.47 -14.28
C ALA A 18 -23.09 -5.18 -12.91
N GLY A 19 -23.79 -5.52 -11.83
CA GLY A 19 -23.26 -5.42 -10.46
C GLY A 19 -22.02 -6.29 -10.26
N ALA A 20 -22.03 -7.54 -10.72
CA ALA A 20 -20.89 -8.43 -10.67
C ALA A 20 -19.71 -7.91 -11.51
N GLY A 21 -19.96 -7.37 -12.70
CA GLY A 21 -18.93 -6.76 -13.56
C GLY A 21 -18.30 -5.52 -12.93
N LEU A 22 -19.13 -4.64 -12.36
CA LEU A 22 -18.65 -3.46 -11.63
C LEU A 22 -17.86 -3.86 -10.37
N PHE A 23 -18.30 -4.88 -9.66
CA PHE A 23 -17.63 -5.38 -8.48
C PHE A 23 -16.31 -6.07 -8.84
N HIS A 24 -16.27 -6.83 -9.93
CA HIS A 24 -15.07 -7.54 -10.38
C HIS A 24 -13.93 -6.60 -10.82
N ASN A 25 -14.24 -5.39 -11.28
CA ASN A 25 -13.28 -4.34 -11.63
C ASN A 25 -13.03 -3.34 -10.48
N SER A 26 -13.54 -3.61 -9.31
CA SER A 26 -13.48 -2.74 -8.15
C SER A 26 -12.18 -2.98 -7.37
N PRO A 27 -11.54 -1.94 -6.81
CA PRO A 27 -10.39 -2.09 -5.93
C PRO A 27 -10.70 -2.94 -4.67
N TYR A 28 -11.97 -3.05 -4.31
CA TYR A 28 -12.41 -3.89 -3.19
C TYR A 28 -12.10 -5.37 -3.41
N THR A 29 -12.35 -5.89 -4.60
CA THR A 29 -12.10 -7.30 -4.95
C THR A 29 -10.62 -7.63 -4.84
N ASP A 30 -9.78 -6.71 -5.32
CA ASP A 30 -8.34 -6.89 -5.33
C ASP A 30 -7.76 -6.83 -3.92
N VAL A 31 -8.26 -5.92 -3.06
CA VAL A 31 -7.85 -5.85 -1.64
C VAL A 31 -8.33 -7.07 -0.86
N ILE A 32 -9.51 -7.61 -1.15
CA ILE A 32 -9.98 -8.88 -0.56
C ILE A 32 -9.08 -10.04 -1.00
N GLY A 33 -8.67 -10.07 -2.28
CA GLY A 33 -7.73 -11.06 -2.81
C GLY A 33 -6.38 -11.02 -2.09
N LEU A 34 -5.82 -9.82 -1.89
CA LEU A 34 -4.60 -9.63 -1.11
C LEU A 34 -4.76 -10.12 0.33
N ALA A 35 -5.85 -9.71 1.00
CA ALA A 35 -6.11 -10.13 2.37
C ALA A 35 -6.28 -11.65 2.50
N HIS A 36 -6.90 -12.29 1.50
CA HIS A 36 -7.04 -13.73 1.44
C HIS A 36 -5.68 -14.42 1.27
N ALA A 37 -4.84 -13.94 0.33
CA ALA A 37 -3.50 -14.48 0.08
C ALA A 37 -2.60 -14.38 1.33
N LEU A 38 -2.58 -13.23 2.00
CA LEU A 38 -1.84 -13.04 3.24
C LEU A 38 -2.30 -13.99 4.35
N ARG A 39 -3.62 -14.23 4.42
CA ARG A 39 -4.20 -15.11 5.45
C ARG A 39 -3.98 -16.59 5.18
N SER A 40 -3.98 -17.00 3.92
CA SER A 40 -3.71 -18.39 3.52
C SER A 40 -2.24 -18.78 3.68
N GLY A 41 -1.38 -17.82 4.06
CA GLY A 41 0.06 -18.07 4.19
C GLY A 41 0.76 -18.21 2.86
N ASP A 42 0.20 -17.60 1.80
CA ASP A 42 0.77 -17.62 0.45
C ASP A 42 1.40 -16.24 0.10
N PRO A 43 2.69 -16.04 0.37
CA PRO A 43 3.37 -14.79 0.09
C PRO A 43 3.47 -14.51 -1.42
N GLU A 44 3.59 -15.54 -2.25
CA GLU A 44 3.70 -15.36 -3.70
C GLU A 44 2.37 -14.88 -4.29
N ALA A 45 1.25 -15.43 -3.82
CA ALA A 45 -0.06 -14.92 -4.18
C ALA A 45 -0.26 -13.47 -3.70
N ALA A 46 0.20 -13.13 -2.49
CA ALA A 46 0.11 -11.77 -1.96
C ALA A 46 0.93 -10.76 -2.78
N LEU A 47 2.13 -11.15 -3.24
CA LEU A 47 3.00 -10.30 -4.05
C LEU A 47 2.40 -9.95 -5.42
N ARG A 48 1.44 -10.72 -5.94
CA ARG A 48 0.72 -10.38 -7.18
C ARG A 48 -0.13 -9.10 -7.08
N TRP A 49 -0.45 -8.69 -5.85
CA TRP A 49 -1.23 -7.47 -5.55
C TRP A 49 -0.35 -6.28 -5.20
N ILE A 50 0.98 -6.45 -5.27
CA ILE A 50 1.96 -5.44 -4.91
C ILE A 50 2.94 -5.28 -6.07
N HIS A 51 2.97 -4.11 -6.69
CA HIS A 51 4.00 -3.81 -7.68
C HIS A 51 5.26 -3.35 -6.96
N VAL A 52 6.06 -4.35 -6.52
CA VAL A 52 7.23 -4.15 -5.65
C VAL A 52 8.20 -3.08 -6.18
N PRO A 53 8.56 -3.05 -7.49
CA PRO A 53 9.48 -2.01 -7.98
C PRO A 53 8.95 -0.58 -7.83
N SER A 54 7.66 -0.35 -8.12
CA SER A 54 7.05 0.98 -7.97
C SER A 54 6.91 1.37 -6.50
N LEU A 55 6.51 0.42 -5.65
CA LEU A 55 6.41 0.65 -4.21
C LEU A 55 7.77 1.00 -3.62
N ALA A 56 8.82 0.26 -3.96
CA ALA A 56 10.19 0.52 -3.53
C ALA A 56 10.68 1.90 -4.02
N ALA A 57 10.45 2.24 -5.30
CA ALA A 57 10.81 3.56 -5.82
C ALA A 57 10.11 4.68 -5.04
N SER A 58 8.82 4.53 -4.74
CA SER A 58 8.06 5.49 -3.92
C SER A 58 8.65 5.68 -2.52
N VAL A 59 9.06 4.59 -1.87
CA VAL A 59 9.72 4.62 -0.55
C VAL A 59 11.06 5.32 -0.64
N VAL A 60 11.88 4.98 -1.64
CA VAL A 60 13.22 5.57 -1.86
C VAL A 60 13.13 7.07 -2.11
N ASP A 61 12.15 7.53 -2.90
CA ASP A 61 11.91 8.97 -3.13
C ASP A 61 11.65 9.73 -1.84
N ILE A 62 10.85 9.16 -0.95
CA ILE A 62 10.53 9.78 0.34
C ILE A 62 11.74 9.76 1.27
N LEU A 63 12.49 8.65 1.29
CA LEU A 63 13.72 8.53 2.06
C LEU A 63 14.78 9.55 1.60
N GLU A 64 14.96 9.71 0.29
CA GLU A 64 15.86 10.71 -0.30
C GLU A 64 15.51 12.11 0.19
N GLU A 65 14.25 12.50 0.01
CA GLU A 65 13.78 13.83 0.42
C GLU A 65 13.96 14.07 1.93
N THR A 66 13.62 13.06 2.75
CA THR A 66 13.70 13.14 4.21
C THR A 66 15.17 13.22 4.65
N TRP A 67 16.04 12.40 4.06
CA TRP A 67 17.46 12.40 4.35
C TRP A 67 18.14 13.72 3.97
N ILE A 68 17.84 14.25 2.76
CA ILE A 68 18.36 15.54 2.30
C ILE A 68 17.86 16.67 3.22
N ALA A 69 16.57 16.65 3.59
CA ALA A 69 15.99 17.67 4.46
C ALA A 69 16.66 17.65 5.85
N HIS A 70 16.88 16.47 6.42
CA HIS A 70 17.55 16.31 7.71
C HIS A 70 18.99 16.83 7.66
N ARG A 71 19.78 16.37 6.68
CA ARG A 71 21.19 16.81 6.51
C ARG A 71 21.34 18.28 6.22
N THR A 72 20.44 18.86 5.43
CA THR A 72 20.47 20.30 5.14
C THR A 72 19.91 21.13 6.29
N GLY A 73 19.03 20.59 7.12
CA GLY A 73 18.53 21.23 8.33
C GLY A 73 19.63 21.43 9.37
N ASP A 74 20.45 20.41 9.60
CA ASP A 74 21.60 20.46 10.50
C ASP A 74 22.63 21.52 10.05
N LEU A 75 22.71 21.75 8.74
CA LEU A 75 23.63 22.68 8.10
C LEU A 75 22.99 24.03 7.74
N ALA A 76 21.73 24.24 8.07
CA ALA A 76 20.98 25.45 7.68
C ALA A 76 21.64 26.77 8.14
N ARG A 77 22.46 26.74 9.17
CA ARG A 77 23.25 27.87 9.67
C ARG A 77 24.59 28.08 8.92
N SER A 78 24.95 27.14 8.04
CA SER A 78 26.18 27.23 7.25
C SER A 78 25.95 28.00 5.95
N PRO A 79 26.84 28.94 5.56
CA PRO A 79 26.77 29.62 4.25
C PRO A 79 26.90 28.65 3.07
N LEU A 80 27.33 27.41 3.32
CA LEU A 80 27.46 26.36 2.29
C LEU A 80 26.18 25.57 2.05
N ALA A 81 25.14 25.74 2.86
CA ALA A 81 23.89 24.98 2.77
C ALA A 81 23.26 24.94 1.35
N PRO A 82 23.23 26.05 0.56
CA PRO A 82 22.70 26.03 -0.80
C PRO A 82 23.46 25.10 -1.75
N TRP A 83 24.78 24.99 -1.57
CA TRP A 83 25.67 24.19 -2.41
C TRP A 83 25.65 22.70 -2.04
N LEU A 84 25.35 22.39 -0.80
CA LEU A 84 25.34 21.02 -0.30
C LEU A 84 24.12 20.20 -0.78
N ARG A 85 22.99 20.83 -1.01
CA ARG A 85 21.78 20.16 -1.52
C ARG A 85 22.01 19.41 -2.84
N PRO A 86 22.53 20.05 -3.90
CA PRO A 86 22.85 19.36 -5.15
C PRO A 86 23.86 18.23 -4.96
N PHE A 87 24.88 18.44 -4.11
CA PHE A 87 25.88 17.42 -3.78
C PHE A 87 25.25 16.19 -3.13
N PHE A 88 24.40 16.37 -2.11
CA PHE A 88 23.71 15.27 -1.46
C PHE A 88 22.76 14.55 -2.42
N ARG A 89 22.09 15.27 -3.30
CA ARG A 89 21.22 14.67 -4.31
C ARG A 89 22.04 13.82 -5.30
N ALA A 90 23.17 14.33 -5.76
CA ALA A 90 24.07 13.59 -6.64
C ALA A 90 24.64 12.33 -5.95
N ALA A 91 25.08 12.45 -4.71
CA ALA A 91 25.55 11.30 -3.92
C ALA A 91 24.45 10.24 -3.72
N PHE A 92 23.23 10.66 -3.42
CA PHE A 92 22.11 9.73 -3.28
C PHE A 92 21.73 9.07 -4.61
N SER A 93 21.79 9.80 -5.73
CA SER A 93 21.46 9.25 -7.04
C SER A 93 22.41 8.10 -7.46
N LEU A 94 23.67 8.15 -7.04
CA LEU A 94 24.62 7.06 -7.24
C LEU A 94 24.28 5.82 -6.39
N ALA A 95 23.81 6.02 -5.17
CA ALA A 95 23.43 4.94 -4.27
C ALA A 95 22.02 4.39 -4.55
N ARG A 96 21.18 5.16 -5.25
CA ARG A 96 19.75 4.88 -5.48
C ARG A 96 19.48 3.45 -5.97
N PRO A 97 20.17 2.88 -6.97
CA PRO A 97 19.90 1.52 -7.44
C PRO A 97 20.12 0.46 -6.35
N LEU A 98 21.13 0.64 -5.51
CA LEU A 98 21.42 -0.27 -4.39
C LEU A 98 20.35 -0.15 -3.30
N VAL A 99 20.02 1.08 -2.92
CA VAL A 99 18.97 1.34 -1.92
C VAL A 99 17.62 0.80 -2.40
N GLN A 100 17.27 1.01 -3.67
CA GLN A 100 16.03 0.51 -4.23
C GLN A 100 15.96 -1.02 -4.19
N ARG A 101 17.03 -1.71 -4.58
CA ARG A 101 17.10 -3.18 -4.51
C ARG A 101 16.93 -3.67 -3.08
N GLN A 102 17.63 -3.05 -2.12
CA GLN A 102 17.49 -3.39 -0.71
C GLN A 102 16.06 -3.20 -0.20
N VAL A 103 15.41 -2.10 -0.58
CA VAL A 103 14.01 -1.83 -0.22
C VAL A 103 13.07 -2.86 -0.87
N GLU A 104 13.31 -3.26 -2.14
CA GLU A 104 12.52 -4.31 -2.78
C GLU A 104 12.62 -5.65 -2.06
N GLU A 105 13.82 -6.04 -1.64
CA GLU A 105 14.05 -7.28 -0.87
C GLU A 105 13.34 -7.20 0.49
N GLU A 106 13.45 -6.06 1.19
CA GLU A 106 12.78 -5.88 2.48
C GLU A 106 11.24 -5.90 2.35
N ILE A 107 10.68 -5.34 1.27
CA ILE A 107 9.25 -5.43 0.99
C ILE A 107 8.83 -6.90 0.79
N ARG A 108 9.57 -7.67 -0.01
CA ARG A 108 9.26 -9.09 -0.23
C ARG A 108 9.34 -9.89 1.07
N GLU A 109 10.38 -9.65 1.86
CA GLU A 109 10.56 -10.32 3.14
C GLU A 109 9.48 -9.92 4.16
N MET A 110 9.08 -8.64 4.18
CA MET A 110 7.98 -8.17 5.02
C MET A 110 6.66 -8.86 4.65
N VAL A 111 6.34 -8.96 3.36
CA VAL A 111 5.14 -9.67 2.87
C VAL A 111 5.19 -11.14 3.28
N ARG A 112 6.36 -11.79 3.17
CA ARG A 112 6.56 -13.17 3.59
C ARG A 112 6.33 -13.34 5.08
N ARG A 113 6.93 -12.49 5.92
CA ARG A 113 6.74 -12.51 7.38
C ARG A 113 5.28 -12.32 7.79
N ILE A 114 4.58 -11.38 7.14
CA ILE A 114 3.15 -11.13 7.40
C ILE A 114 2.31 -12.36 7.00
N ALA A 115 2.53 -12.92 5.81
CA ALA A 115 1.80 -14.08 5.31
C ALA A 115 2.02 -15.32 6.20
N LEU A 116 3.25 -15.58 6.60
CA LEU A 116 3.58 -16.72 7.47
C LEU A 116 3.22 -16.48 8.94
N GLY A 117 2.86 -15.26 9.33
CA GLY A 117 2.48 -14.91 10.70
C GLY A 117 3.62 -15.09 11.69
N THR A 118 4.85 -14.75 11.29
CA THR A 118 6.02 -14.85 12.16
C THR A 118 5.91 -13.87 13.34
N PRO A 119 6.51 -14.18 14.51
CA PRO A 119 6.45 -13.31 15.70
C PRO A 119 6.95 -11.88 15.45
N ASP A 120 7.93 -11.72 14.55
CA ASP A 120 8.55 -10.45 14.20
C ASP A 120 7.83 -9.71 13.07
N ALA A 121 6.66 -10.19 12.64
CA ALA A 121 5.89 -9.52 11.61
C ALA A 121 5.43 -8.14 12.13
N PRO A 122 5.65 -7.05 11.37
CA PRO A 122 5.31 -5.69 11.79
C PRO A 122 3.78 -5.49 11.94
N VAL A 123 3.00 -6.36 11.35
CA VAL A 123 1.54 -6.38 11.44
C VAL A 123 1.10 -7.81 11.71
N HIS A 124 0.52 -8.04 12.87
CA HIS A 124 -0.17 -9.29 13.15
C HIS A 124 -1.57 -9.21 12.57
N LEU A 125 -1.80 -9.91 11.48
CA LEU A 125 -3.17 -10.10 10.98
C LEU A 125 -3.91 -10.92 12.05
N PRO A 126 -5.03 -10.43 12.60
CA PRO A 126 -5.77 -11.19 13.60
C PRO A 126 -6.15 -12.54 12.99
N ARG A 127 -5.64 -13.61 13.56
CA ARG A 127 -6.09 -14.97 13.29
C ARG A 127 -7.46 -15.10 13.91
N TRP A 128 -8.47 -14.67 13.19
CA TRP A 128 -9.87 -14.86 13.57
C TRP A 128 -10.14 -16.35 13.46
N GLY A 129 -10.09 -17.04 14.59
CA GLY A 129 -10.25 -18.48 14.64
C GLY A 129 -11.48 -18.93 13.86
N GLY A 130 -11.27 -19.62 12.75
CA GLY A 130 -12.30 -20.34 11.99
C GLY A 130 -13.40 -19.51 11.31
N LEU A 131 -13.62 -18.24 11.66
CA LEU A 131 -14.59 -17.40 10.96
C LEU A 131 -14.01 -16.96 9.64
N PRO A 132 -14.70 -17.19 8.50
CA PRO A 132 -14.30 -16.61 7.24
C PRO A 132 -14.21 -15.09 7.48
N LEU A 133 -13.07 -14.48 7.12
CA LEU A 133 -13.03 -13.03 6.95
C LEU A 133 -14.05 -12.76 5.86
N THR A 134 -15.27 -12.46 6.25
CA THR A 134 -16.27 -12.06 5.30
C THR A 134 -15.71 -10.83 4.61
N ALA A 135 -15.91 -10.71 3.32
CA ALA A 135 -15.55 -9.50 2.58
C ALA A 135 -15.96 -8.25 3.37
N ALA A 136 -17.07 -8.31 4.09
CA ALA A 136 -17.57 -7.28 5.00
C ALA A 136 -16.56 -6.88 6.10
N ALA A 137 -15.85 -7.82 6.72
CA ALA A 137 -14.89 -7.51 7.78
C ALA A 137 -13.63 -6.78 7.23
N VAL A 138 -13.20 -7.11 6.00
CA VAL A 138 -12.14 -6.37 5.30
C VAL A 138 -12.64 -4.99 4.92
N LEU A 139 -13.82 -4.91 4.33
CA LEU A 139 -14.44 -3.66 3.86
C LEU A 139 -14.70 -2.67 4.99
N ALA A 140 -15.05 -3.16 6.18
CA ALA A 140 -15.24 -2.31 7.36
C ALA A 140 -13.95 -1.62 7.85
N ARG A 141 -12.78 -2.15 7.44
CA ARG A 141 -11.47 -1.64 7.86
C ARG A 141 -10.72 -0.88 6.78
N VAL A 142 -11.26 -0.76 5.59
CA VAL A 142 -10.61 -0.05 4.49
C VAL A 142 -11.48 1.11 4.03
N ARG A 143 -10.81 2.20 3.66
CA ARG A 143 -11.44 3.34 2.99
C ARG A 143 -10.69 3.63 1.72
N PHE A 144 -11.44 3.93 0.68
CA PHE A 144 -10.91 4.31 -0.63
C PHE A 144 -11.24 5.77 -0.90
N GLU A 145 -10.24 6.49 -1.39
CA GLU A 145 -10.35 7.88 -1.81
C GLU A 145 -9.75 8.00 -3.21
N ALA A 146 -10.52 8.55 -4.15
CA ALA A 146 -10.04 8.77 -5.50
C ALA A 146 -8.92 9.82 -5.49
N LEU A 147 -7.84 9.53 -6.22
CA LEU A 147 -6.74 10.43 -6.47
C LEU A 147 -6.71 10.82 -7.96
N PRO A 148 -6.01 11.90 -8.32
CA PRO A 148 -5.76 12.21 -9.73
C PRO A 148 -5.10 11.04 -10.47
N GLU A 149 -5.16 11.08 -11.81
CA GLU A 149 -4.54 10.08 -12.71
C GLU A 149 -5.12 8.66 -12.55
N GLY A 150 -6.38 8.53 -12.10
CA GLY A 150 -7.02 7.23 -11.95
C GLY A 150 -6.42 6.35 -10.84
N ARG A 151 -5.71 6.94 -9.90
CA ARG A 151 -5.19 6.27 -8.71
C ARG A 151 -6.21 6.30 -7.57
N ILE A 152 -6.02 5.44 -6.59
CA ILE A 152 -6.86 5.35 -5.39
C ILE A 152 -5.98 5.30 -4.16
N ARG A 153 -6.31 6.12 -3.16
CA ARG A 153 -5.73 5.98 -1.83
C ARG A 153 -6.51 4.94 -1.04
N LEU A 154 -5.82 3.92 -0.58
CA LEU A 154 -6.32 2.93 0.36
C LEU A 154 -5.86 3.30 1.77
N SER A 155 -6.79 3.53 2.67
CA SER A 155 -6.52 3.71 4.10
C SER A 155 -6.95 2.46 4.86
N VAL A 156 -6.03 1.83 5.58
CA VAL A 156 -6.30 0.66 6.43
C VAL A 156 -6.46 1.14 7.86
N LEU A 157 -7.68 0.97 8.39
CA LEU A 157 -8.05 1.34 9.76
C LEU A 157 -7.58 0.24 10.74
N GLY A 158 -6.98 0.65 11.83
CA GLY A 158 -6.53 -0.27 12.88
C GLY A 158 -5.19 0.11 13.48
N PRO A 159 -4.09 0.22 12.69
CA PRO A 159 -2.85 0.81 13.19
C PRO A 159 -3.05 2.29 13.54
N SER A 160 -2.34 2.77 14.52
CA SER A 160 -2.29 4.21 14.82
C SER A 160 -0.89 4.73 14.46
N PRO A 161 -0.76 5.53 13.43
CA PRO A 161 -1.77 6.07 12.49
C PRO A 161 -2.25 5.03 11.47
N PRO A 162 -3.46 5.24 10.89
CA PRO A 162 -3.96 4.36 9.85
C PRO A 162 -2.99 4.32 8.67
N MET A 163 -2.62 3.10 8.23
CA MET A 163 -1.72 2.92 7.11
C MET A 163 -2.38 3.42 5.81
N ARG A 164 -1.62 4.18 5.02
CA ARG A 164 -2.10 4.74 3.76
C ARG A 164 -1.23 4.28 2.60
N LEU A 165 -1.85 3.64 1.64
CA LEU A 165 -1.23 3.11 0.43
C LEU A 165 -1.88 3.72 -0.81
N VAL A 166 -1.18 3.69 -1.92
CA VAL A 166 -1.69 4.13 -3.22
C VAL A 166 -1.80 2.92 -4.13
N LEU A 167 -2.99 2.75 -4.70
CA LEU A 167 -3.26 1.74 -5.70
C LEU A 167 -3.31 2.39 -7.08
N ALA A 168 -2.83 1.66 -8.08
CA ALA A 168 -3.01 1.97 -9.48
C ALA A 168 -3.42 0.71 -10.25
N ARG A 169 -3.97 0.91 -11.44
CA ARG A 169 -4.37 -0.18 -12.29
C ARG A 169 -3.18 -0.62 -13.15
N VAL A 170 -2.75 -1.86 -12.97
CA VAL A 170 -1.67 -2.49 -13.75
C VAL A 170 -2.23 -3.78 -14.33
N GLU A 171 -2.17 -3.93 -15.66
CA GLU A 171 -2.70 -5.10 -16.37
C GLU A 171 -4.15 -5.46 -16.01
N GLY A 172 -4.98 -4.44 -15.81
CA GLY A 172 -6.40 -4.60 -15.49
C GLY A 172 -6.71 -4.85 -14.00
N ARG A 173 -5.73 -4.97 -13.13
CA ARG A 173 -5.90 -5.20 -11.67
C ARG A 173 -5.46 -3.99 -10.87
N TRP A 174 -6.08 -3.79 -9.73
CA TRP A 174 -5.62 -2.80 -8.75
C TRP A 174 -4.51 -3.38 -7.90
N VAL A 175 -3.32 -2.79 -7.99
CA VAL A 175 -2.15 -3.21 -7.22
C VAL A 175 -1.61 -2.04 -6.40
N ILE A 176 -0.96 -2.34 -5.29
CA ILE A 176 -0.27 -1.35 -4.47
C ILE A 176 1.00 -0.92 -5.23
N VAL A 177 1.10 0.37 -5.53
CA VAL A 177 2.22 0.95 -6.29
C VAL A 177 3.05 1.94 -5.48
N ALA A 178 2.49 2.50 -4.41
CA ALA A 178 3.20 3.49 -3.60
C ALA A 178 2.68 3.53 -2.16
N VAL A 179 3.45 4.12 -1.28
CA VAL A 179 2.98 4.59 0.03
C VAL A 179 2.50 6.03 -0.06
N ASP A 180 1.51 6.40 0.77
CA ASP A 180 1.13 7.81 0.89
C ASP A 180 2.28 8.60 1.51
N ARG A 181 2.76 9.62 0.76
CA ARG A 181 3.95 10.40 1.14
C ARG A 181 3.82 11.07 2.50
N THR A 182 2.67 11.66 2.77
CA THR A 182 2.43 12.37 4.04
C THR A 182 2.44 11.40 5.20
N TRP A 183 1.70 10.29 5.06
CA TRP A 183 1.65 9.25 6.08
C TRP A 183 3.03 8.66 6.37
N PHE A 184 3.82 8.34 5.34
CA PHE A 184 5.13 7.73 5.53
C PHE A 184 6.14 8.67 6.19
N ARG A 185 6.12 9.97 5.84
CA ARG A 185 6.93 10.99 6.52
C ARG A 185 6.57 11.10 8.00
N ASP A 186 5.28 11.06 8.34
CA ASP A 186 4.84 11.10 9.73
C ASP A 186 5.29 9.86 10.52
N VAL A 187 5.34 8.70 9.87
CA VAL A 187 5.88 7.45 10.46
C VAL A 187 7.38 7.59 10.70
N LEU A 188 8.13 8.05 9.70
CA LEU A 188 9.58 8.28 9.82
C LEU A 188 9.90 9.30 10.92
N ALA A 189 9.20 10.42 10.97
CA ALA A 189 9.42 11.47 11.97
C ALA A 189 9.23 10.93 13.40
N ARG A 190 8.24 10.06 13.61
CA ARG A 190 8.00 9.43 14.93
C ARG A 190 9.02 8.35 15.25
N GLY A 191 9.48 7.58 14.27
CA GLY A 191 10.49 6.56 14.45
C GLY A 191 11.90 7.15 14.71
N LEU A 192 12.15 8.37 14.23
CA LEU A 192 13.40 9.11 14.44
C LEU A 192 13.38 9.97 15.71
N ALA A 193 12.22 10.18 16.33
CA ALA A 193 12.15 10.88 17.61
C ALA A 193 12.90 10.09 18.68
N PRO A 194 13.81 10.71 19.46
CA PRO A 194 14.49 10.03 20.55
C PRO A 194 13.46 9.50 21.52
N GLN A 195 13.47 8.18 21.75
CA GLN A 195 12.65 7.57 22.79
C GLN A 195 13.20 8.06 24.14
N THR A 196 12.65 9.16 24.66
CA THR A 196 12.87 9.58 26.03
C THR A 196 12.29 8.50 26.93
N ARG A 197 13.18 7.65 27.46
CA ARG A 197 12.90 6.75 28.55
C ARG A 197 12.93 7.50 29.87
#